data_5853063a18da50a38d0fd137ddb32565
#
_entry.id   5853063a18da50a38d0fd137ddb32565
#
_cell.length_a   1.000
_cell.length_b   1.000
_cell.length_c   1.000
_cell.angle_alpha   90.00
_cell.angle_beta   90.00
_cell.angle_gamma   90.00
#
_symmetry.space_group_name_H-M   'P 1'
#
loop_
_entity.id
_entity.type
_entity.pdbx_description
1 polymer ?
#
loop_
_entity_poly.entity_id
_entity_poly.type
_entity_poly.pdbx_seq_one_letter_code
_entity_poly.pdbx_strand_id
1 'polypeptide(L)'
;MPVKRASMKTKSRRVFGHPGKRSKTALRAGVYCRVSTEEQQSLPMQVRALREYAARRGWTIATQTKEVGSGASQRQLREKLMEAARRRDIDVVLVWRLDRWGRSVADLLATLQELEHLGVGFVSLTEALDLTSPAGRAMAGLLAVFAEFEREVLRERVRAGLAHARQNGKRLGRPLTAALKADQVRKLRRTGFSKSEIARRLHIGRTSVRRILDRRIQA
;
A
#
# COMPACT_ATOMS: atom_id res chain seq x y z
N MET A 1 -44.25 19.16 -34.39
CA MET A 1 -43.03 19.53 -33.66
C MET A 1 -42.28 18.27 -33.24
N PRO A 2 -41.17 17.87 -33.84
CA PRO A 2 -40.45 16.67 -33.45
C PRO A 2 -39.49 16.94 -32.30
N VAL A 3 -39.61 16.17 -31.24
CA VAL A 3 -38.74 16.21 -30.05
C VAL A 3 -37.34 15.63 -30.41
N LYS A 4 -36.30 16.43 -30.33
CA LYS A 4 -34.90 16.01 -30.49
C LYS A 4 -34.48 15.11 -29.34
N ARG A 5 -34.30 13.80 -29.60
CA ARG A 5 -33.62 12.89 -28.68
C ARG A 5 -32.13 13.25 -28.59
N ALA A 6 -31.70 13.70 -27.44
CA ALA A 6 -30.28 13.91 -27.12
C ALA A 6 -29.60 12.53 -27.03
N SER A 7 -28.69 12.25 -27.95
CA SER A 7 -27.82 11.09 -27.91
C SER A 7 -26.79 11.26 -26.79
N MET A 8 -26.97 10.57 -25.69
CA MET A 8 -25.96 10.41 -24.65
C MET A 8 -24.81 9.56 -25.19
N LYS A 9 -23.73 10.18 -25.64
CA LYS A 9 -22.48 9.50 -25.94
C LYS A 9 -21.90 8.98 -24.63
N THR A 10 -22.08 7.69 -24.35
CA THR A 10 -21.34 6.96 -23.31
C THR A 10 -19.86 7.04 -23.63
N LYS A 11 -19.12 7.81 -22.84
CA LYS A 11 -17.65 7.81 -22.88
C LYS A 11 -17.19 6.43 -22.42
N SER A 12 -16.83 5.56 -23.39
CA SER A 12 -16.10 4.35 -23.13
C SER A 12 -14.87 4.68 -22.27
N ARG A 13 -14.86 4.20 -21.04
CA ARG A 13 -13.68 4.24 -20.16
C ARG A 13 -12.61 3.40 -20.82
N ARG A 14 -11.61 4.05 -21.44
CA ARG A 14 -10.40 3.38 -21.94
C ARG A 14 -9.66 2.85 -20.72
N VAL A 15 -9.67 1.54 -20.53
CA VAL A 15 -9.03 0.84 -19.43
C VAL A 15 -7.50 0.89 -19.52
N PHE A 16 -6.95 1.22 -20.69
CA PHE A 16 -5.51 1.40 -20.89
C PHE A 16 -5.28 2.60 -21.82
N GLY A 17 -4.80 3.70 -21.24
CA GLY A 17 -4.48 4.90 -22.00
C GLY A 17 -3.33 4.62 -22.98
N HIS A 18 -3.57 4.77 -24.30
CA HIS A 18 -2.48 4.91 -25.26
C HIS A 18 -1.68 6.15 -24.86
N PRO A 19 -0.34 6.10 -24.82
CA PRO A 19 0.46 7.30 -24.73
C PRO A 19 0.10 8.14 -25.96
N GLY A 20 -0.53 9.30 -25.74
CA GLY A 20 -0.80 10.24 -26.84
C GLY A 20 0.49 10.44 -27.62
N LYS A 21 0.41 10.59 -28.95
CA LYS A 21 1.53 10.88 -29.83
C LYS A 21 2.32 12.06 -29.29
N ARG A 22 3.26 11.81 -28.37
CA ARG A 22 4.29 12.77 -28.00
C ARG A 22 5.35 12.73 -29.09
N SER A 23 5.80 13.91 -29.51
CA SER A 23 6.92 14.14 -30.41
C SER A 23 8.09 13.22 -30.04
N LYS A 24 8.99 12.92 -30.98
CA LYS A 24 10.17 12.04 -30.90
C LYS A 24 11.21 12.43 -29.81
N THR A 25 10.80 13.00 -28.69
CA THR A 25 11.67 13.25 -27.53
C THR A 25 11.90 11.94 -26.82
N ALA A 26 13.16 11.59 -26.58
CA ALA A 26 13.57 10.42 -25.82
C ALA A 26 12.85 10.38 -24.46
N LEU A 27 12.33 9.20 -24.06
CA LEU A 27 11.68 9.04 -22.76
C LEU A 27 12.70 9.29 -21.64
N ARG A 28 12.24 9.98 -20.61
CA ARG A 28 13.03 10.27 -19.39
C ARG A 28 12.88 9.12 -18.41
N ALA A 29 13.95 8.40 -18.13
CA ALA A 29 13.96 7.25 -17.25
C ALA A 29 14.35 7.65 -15.83
N GLY A 30 13.58 7.16 -14.85
CA GLY A 30 13.95 7.13 -13.45
C GLY A 30 14.48 5.75 -13.07
N VAL A 31 15.73 5.66 -12.67
CA VAL A 31 16.40 4.40 -12.31
C VAL A 31 16.36 4.19 -10.81
N TYR A 32 15.89 3.01 -10.37
CA TYR A 32 15.90 2.61 -8.96
C TYR A 32 16.65 1.30 -8.76
N CYS A 33 17.69 1.35 -7.93
CA CYS A 33 18.43 0.18 -7.49
C CYS A 33 18.35 0.07 -5.97
N ARG A 34 17.99 -1.10 -5.46
CA ARG A 34 18.03 -1.41 -4.03
C ARG A 34 18.73 -2.73 -3.79
N VAL A 35 19.65 -2.73 -2.85
CA VAL A 35 20.39 -3.90 -2.39
C VAL A 35 20.34 -4.01 -0.87
N SER A 36 20.45 -5.24 -0.35
CA SER A 36 20.74 -5.45 1.07
C SER A 36 22.17 -5.03 1.40
N THR A 37 22.48 -4.89 2.68
CA THR A 37 23.84 -4.61 3.14
C THR A 37 24.85 -5.66 2.68
N GLU A 38 24.41 -6.91 2.54
CA GLU A 38 25.24 -8.03 2.09
C GLU A 38 25.47 -8.04 0.57
N GLU A 39 24.53 -7.49 -0.21
CA GLU A 39 24.56 -7.48 -1.67
C GLU A 39 25.15 -6.20 -2.29
N GLN A 40 25.75 -5.32 -1.49
CA GLN A 40 26.28 -4.02 -1.96
C GLN A 40 27.24 -4.13 -3.14
N GLN A 41 28.02 -5.21 -3.21
CA GLN A 41 28.96 -5.46 -4.29
C GLN A 41 28.28 -5.60 -5.67
N SER A 42 26.99 -5.98 -5.70
CA SER A 42 26.23 -6.14 -6.94
C SER A 42 25.66 -4.81 -7.48
N LEU A 43 25.63 -3.76 -6.66
CA LEU A 43 24.99 -2.48 -7.02
C LEU A 43 25.60 -1.81 -8.27
N PRO A 44 26.94 -1.76 -8.44
CA PRO A 44 27.52 -1.18 -9.66
C PRO A 44 27.13 -1.92 -10.93
N MET A 45 27.08 -3.24 -10.88
CA MET A 45 26.66 -4.09 -11.99
C MET A 45 25.19 -3.84 -12.35
N GLN A 46 24.28 -3.79 -11.36
CA GLN A 46 22.86 -3.48 -11.58
C GLN A 46 22.69 -2.12 -12.23
N VAL A 47 23.33 -1.09 -11.72
CA VAL A 47 23.29 0.27 -12.28
C VAL A 47 23.78 0.29 -13.72
N ARG A 48 24.88 -0.40 -14.01
CA ARG A 48 25.43 -0.49 -15.36
C ARG A 48 24.43 -1.14 -16.33
N ALA A 49 23.84 -2.26 -15.96
CA ALA A 49 22.88 -2.96 -16.79
C ALA A 49 21.62 -2.12 -17.07
N LEU A 50 21.10 -1.39 -16.07
CA LEU A 50 19.96 -0.48 -16.24
C LEU A 50 20.30 0.70 -17.16
N ARG A 51 21.50 1.25 -17.07
CA ARG A 51 21.98 2.30 -17.98
C ARG A 51 22.12 1.80 -19.42
N GLU A 52 22.71 0.63 -19.60
CA GLU A 52 22.83 0.01 -20.90
C GLU A 52 21.46 -0.30 -21.52
N TYR A 53 20.50 -0.74 -20.72
CA TYR A 53 19.12 -0.95 -21.18
C TYR A 53 18.48 0.38 -21.63
N ALA A 54 18.57 1.43 -20.82
CA ALA A 54 18.05 2.75 -21.17
C ALA A 54 18.68 3.28 -22.46
N ALA A 55 20.00 3.14 -22.62
CA ALA A 55 20.73 3.56 -23.83
C ALA A 55 20.26 2.81 -25.08
N ARG A 56 20.10 1.47 -24.99
CA ARG A 56 19.58 0.65 -26.12
C ARG A 56 18.15 1.05 -26.52
N ARG A 57 17.35 1.56 -25.57
CA ARG A 57 15.98 2.04 -25.81
C ARG A 57 15.93 3.50 -26.28
N GLY A 58 17.09 4.19 -26.36
CA GLY A 58 17.17 5.61 -26.67
C GLY A 58 16.56 6.50 -25.59
N TRP A 59 16.57 6.07 -24.32
CA TRP A 59 16.02 6.82 -23.19
C TRP A 59 17.09 7.64 -22.48
N THR A 60 16.72 8.81 -21.96
CA THR A 60 17.61 9.64 -21.14
C THR A 60 17.34 9.35 -19.67
N ILE A 61 18.39 9.21 -18.86
CA ILE A 61 18.25 9.01 -17.42
C ILE A 61 18.10 10.38 -16.76
N ALA A 62 16.87 10.68 -16.31
CA ALA A 62 16.54 11.93 -15.62
C ALA A 62 16.91 11.88 -14.14
N THR A 63 16.74 10.71 -13.50
CA THR A 63 17.12 10.53 -12.10
C THR A 63 17.58 9.10 -11.85
N GLN A 64 18.51 8.93 -10.91
CA GLN A 64 19.02 7.64 -10.50
C GLN A 64 19.09 7.57 -8.98
N THR A 65 18.40 6.62 -8.40
CA THR A 65 18.36 6.39 -6.96
C THR A 65 19.01 5.06 -6.61
N LYS A 66 19.84 5.07 -5.57
CA LYS A 66 20.52 3.89 -5.04
C LYS A 66 20.19 3.79 -3.57
N GLU A 67 19.63 2.70 -3.14
CA GLU A 67 19.21 2.46 -1.76
C GLU A 67 19.89 1.21 -1.22
N VAL A 68 20.51 1.34 -0.05
CA VAL A 68 21.13 0.22 0.66
C VAL A 68 20.39 0.06 1.98
N GLY A 69 19.81 -1.11 2.22
CA GLY A 69 19.10 -1.35 3.47
C GLY A 69 18.22 -2.60 3.47
N SER A 70 17.93 -3.08 4.67
CA SER A 70 17.01 -4.19 4.89
C SER A 70 15.54 -3.77 4.73
N GLY A 71 14.66 -4.72 4.43
CA GLY A 71 13.27 -4.51 3.98
C GLY A 71 12.34 -3.69 4.88
N ALA A 72 12.71 -3.38 6.14
CA ALA A 72 11.90 -2.65 7.10
C ALA A 72 12.15 -1.12 7.09
N SER A 73 13.26 -0.64 6.50
CA SER A 73 13.53 0.80 6.44
C SER A 73 12.56 1.52 5.50
N GLN A 74 12.25 2.75 5.82
CA GLN A 74 11.45 3.61 4.96
C GLN A 74 12.16 3.77 3.62
N ARG A 75 11.49 3.40 2.53
CA ARG A 75 12.00 3.54 1.16
C ARG A 75 11.83 4.98 0.68
N GLN A 76 12.52 5.90 1.34
CA GLN A 76 12.43 7.34 1.04
C GLN A 76 12.83 7.67 -0.39
N LEU A 77 13.82 6.95 -0.93
CA LEU A 77 14.30 7.20 -2.29
C LEU A 77 13.32 6.66 -3.34
N ARG A 78 12.61 5.56 -3.05
CA ARG A 78 11.50 5.10 -3.90
C ARG A 78 10.37 6.15 -3.93
N GLU A 79 10.01 6.72 -2.77
CA GLU A 79 8.95 7.73 -2.71
C GLU A 79 9.33 9.00 -3.50
N LYS A 80 10.58 9.44 -3.39
CA LYS A 80 11.09 10.55 -4.25
C LYS A 80 10.94 10.25 -5.73
N LEU A 81 11.14 8.99 -6.14
CA LEU A 81 10.95 8.59 -7.53
C LEU A 81 9.46 8.61 -7.93
N MET A 82 8.57 8.16 -7.03
CA MET A 82 7.12 8.26 -7.23
C MET A 82 6.66 9.73 -7.31
N GLU A 83 7.22 10.62 -6.48
CA GLU A 83 6.97 12.06 -6.58
C GLU A 83 7.42 12.64 -7.94
N ALA A 84 8.58 12.23 -8.44
CA ALA A 84 9.05 12.62 -9.78
C ALA A 84 8.08 12.12 -10.88
N ALA A 85 7.52 10.90 -10.71
CA ALA A 85 6.49 10.39 -11.62
C ALA A 85 5.20 11.23 -11.56
N ARG A 86 4.73 11.59 -10.36
CA ARG A 86 3.54 12.45 -10.14
C ARG A 86 3.72 13.84 -10.76
N ARG A 87 4.93 14.41 -10.66
CA ARG A 87 5.28 15.69 -11.31
C ARG A 87 5.54 15.58 -12.80
N ARG A 88 5.52 14.37 -13.36
CA ARG A 88 5.86 14.09 -14.75
C ARG A 88 7.29 14.49 -15.13
N ASP A 89 8.22 14.40 -14.18
CA ASP A 89 9.64 14.61 -14.41
C ASP A 89 10.29 13.39 -15.08
N ILE A 90 9.65 12.23 -14.98
CA ILE A 90 10.05 10.96 -15.60
C ILE A 90 8.86 10.37 -16.39
N ASP A 91 9.18 9.62 -17.42
CA ASP A 91 8.21 8.95 -18.30
C ASP A 91 8.22 7.43 -18.11
N VAL A 92 9.28 6.87 -17.51
CA VAL A 92 9.43 5.43 -17.23
C VAL A 92 10.28 5.19 -15.98
N VAL A 93 9.90 4.21 -15.19
CA VAL A 93 10.67 3.69 -14.05
C VAL A 93 11.39 2.42 -14.47
N LEU A 94 12.71 2.36 -14.24
CA LEU A 94 13.55 1.19 -14.47
C LEU A 94 14.02 0.61 -13.14
N VAL A 95 13.79 -0.68 -12.94
CA VAL A 95 14.25 -1.42 -11.75
C VAL A 95 15.01 -2.67 -12.14
N TRP A 96 15.90 -3.14 -11.26
CA TRP A 96 16.60 -4.39 -11.48
C TRP A 96 15.67 -5.59 -11.28
N ARG A 97 14.90 -5.62 -10.16
CA ARG A 97 13.99 -6.71 -9.78
C ARG A 97 12.73 -6.17 -9.11
N LEU A 98 11.62 -6.87 -9.30
CA LEU A 98 10.31 -6.51 -8.72
C LEU A 98 10.32 -6.54 -7.18
N ASP A 99 10.98 -7.54 -6.59
CA ASP A 99 11.08 -7.69 -5.13
C ASP A 99 11.89 -6.57 -4.47
N ARG A 100 12.70 -5.86 -5.23
CA ARG A 100 13.42 -4.68 -4.77
C ARG A 100 12.54 -3.43 -4.82
N TRP A 101 11.52 -3.42 -5.66
CA TRP A 101 10.56 -2.33 -5.76
C TRP A 101 9.43 -2.44 -4.74
N GLY A 102 8.68 -3.54 -4.71
CA GLY A 102 7.55 -3.80 -3.80
C GLY A 102 7.99 -4.32 -2.42
N ARG A 103 7.20 -4.04 -1.36
CA ARG A 103 7.31 -4.67 -0.02
C ARG A 103 6.50 -5.94 0.08
N SER A 104 5.45 -6.00 -0.70
CA SER A 104 4.52 -7.10 -0.83
C SER A 104 3.92 -7.07 -2.23
N VAL A 105 3.27 -8.14 -2.65
CA VAL A 105 2.54 -8.18 -3.91
C VAL A 105 1.50 -7.05 -3.98
N ALA A 106 0.78 -6.79 -2.89
CA ALA A 106 -0.21 -5.72 -2.83
C ALA A 106 0.41 -4.32 -3.00
N ASP A 107 1.56 -4.04 -2.36
CA ASP A 107 2.29 -2.77 -2.51
C ASP A 107 2.86 -2.61 -3.93
N LEU A 108 3.39 -3.70 -4.51
CA LEU A 108 3.86 -3.72 -5.89
C LEU A 108 2.72 -3.34 -6.85
N LEU A 109 1.59 -4.03 -6.76
CA LEU A 109 0.45 -3.80 -7.65
C LEU A 109 -0.14 -2.40 -7.48
N ALA A 110 -0.28 -1.91 -6.25
CA ALA A 110 -0.75 -0.54 -6.00
C ALA A 110 0.15 0.51 -6.67
N THR A 111 1.47 0.34 -6.59
CA THR A 111 2.40 1.29 -7.23
C THR A 111 2.45 1.15 -8.74
N LEU A 112 2.31 -0.06 -9.29
CA LEU A 112 2.20 -0.26 -10.74
C LEU A 112 0.91 0.37 -11.30
N GLN A 113 -0.22 0.23 -10.60
CA GLN A 113 -1.49 0.87 -10.97
C GLN A 113 -1.39 2.41 -10.90
N GLU A 114 -0.70 2.94 -9.89
CA GLU A 114 -0.47 4.38 -9.78
C GLU A 114 0.37 4.89 -10.95
N LEU A 115 1.49 4.23 -11.28
CA LEU A 115 2.34 4.58 -12.42
C LEU A 115 1.56 4.52 -13.74
N GLU A 116 0.74 3.50 -13.92
CA GLU A 116 -0.14 3.38 -15.09
C GLU A 116 -1.14 4.54 -15.17
N HIS A 117 -1.78 4.88 -14.06
CA HIS A 117 -2.72 6.02 -14.01
C HIS A 117 -2.02 7.36 -14.34
N LEU A 118 -0.78 7.51 -13.92
CA LEU A 118 0.06 8.65 -14.25
C LEU A 118 0.57 8.62 -15.72
N GLY A 119 0.39 7.51 -16.43
CA GLY A 119 0.93 7.31 -17.78
C GLY A 119 2.46 7.15 -17.80
N VAL A 120 3.05 6.73 -16.67
CA VAL A 120 4.48 6.43 -16.52
C VAL A 120 4.70 4.94 -16.70
N GLY A 121 5.60 4.58 -17.62
CA GLY A 121 5.98 3.19 -17.87
C GLY A 121 6.76 2.59 -16.69
N PHE A 122 6.77 1.25 -16.62
CA PHE A 122 7.58 0.52 -15.63
C PHE A 122 8.26 -0.65 -16.32
N VAL A 123 9.55 -0.84 -16.03
CA VAL A 123 10.34 -1.96 -16.57
C VAL A 123 11.17 -2.59 -15.45
N SER A 124 11.06 -3.91 -15.32
CA SER A 124 11.95 -4.74 -14.51
C SER A 124 12.81 -5.62 -15.41
N LEU A 125 14.14 -5.57 -15.22
CA LEU A 125 15.05 -6.26 -16.13
C LEU A 125 15.08 -7.77 -15.89
N THR A 126 15.11 -8.21 -14.65
CA THR A 126 15.29 -9.63 -14.30
C THR A 126 14.08 -10.47 -14.68
N GLU A 127 12.87 -9.95 -14.43
CA GLU A 127 11.63 -10.65 -14.77
C GLU A 127 11.16 -10.38 -16.20
N ALA A 128 11.95 -9.61 -16.99
CA ALA A 128 11.58 -9.19 -18.35
C ALA A 128 10.19 -8.53 -18.43
N LEU A 129 9.74 -7.88 -17.36
CA LEU A 129 8.46 -7.19 -17.30
C LEU A 129 8.61 -5.78 -17.87
N ASP A 130 7.93 -5.50 -18.99
CA ASP A 130 7.93 -4.21 -19.66
C ASP A 130 6.50 -3.69 -19.83
N LEU A 131 6.02 -2.84 -18.91
CA LEU A 131 4.68 -2.25 -18.97
C LEU A 131 4.55 -1.14 -20.03
N THR A 132 5.64 -0.78 -20.69
CA THR A 132 5.55 0.09 -21.88
C THR A 132 5.03 -0.68 -23.10
N SER A 133 5.12 -2.01 -23.09
CA SER A 133 4.63 -2.90 -24.14
C SER A 133 3.15 -3.31 -23.93
N PRO A 134 2.38 -3.61 -24.98
CA PRO A 134 1.02 -4.12 -24.85
C PRO A 134 0.95 -5.44 -24.05
N ALA A 135 1.87 -6.36 -24.31
CA ALA A 135 1.94 -7.66 -23.61
C ALA A 135 2.23 -7.49 -22.11
N GLY A 136 3.17 -6.61 -21.75
CA GLY A 136 3.47 -6.31 -20.34
C GLY A 136 2.28 -5.69 -19.60
N ARG A 137 1.54 -4.79 -20.25
CA ARG A 137 0.30 -4.23 -19.67
C ARG A 137 -0.77 -5.28 -19.45
N ALA A 138 -0.97 -6.20 -20.41
CA ALA A 138 -1.90 -7.32 -20.23
C ALA A 138 -1.51 -8.20 -19.05
N MET A 139 -0.20 -8.50 -18.90
CA MET A 139 0.32 -9.26 -17.74
C MET A 139 0.08 -8.54 -16.42
N ALA A 140 0.30 -7.22 -16.35
CA ALA A 140 0.01 -6.43 -15.16
C ALA A 140 -1.49 -6.47 -14.80
N GLY A 141 -2.37 -6.42 -15.79
CA GLY A 141 -3.81 -6.59 -15.61
C GLY A 141 -4.18 -7.93 -14.97
N LEU A 142 -3.60 -9.02 -15.47
CA LEU A 142 -3.79 -10.36 -14.88
C LEU A 142 -3.28 -10.42 -13.43
N LEU A 143 -2.10 -9.90 -13.15
CA LEU A 143 -1.55 -9.85 -11.80
C LEU A 143 -2.45 -9.05 -10.85
N ALA A 144 -3.06 -7.97 -11.31
CA ALA A 144 -4.00 -7.17 -10.51
C ALA A 144 -5.26 -7.97 -10.15
N VAL A 145 -5.82 -8.73 -11.09
CA VAL A 145 -6.98 -9.61 -10.86
C VAL A 145 -6.63 -10.69 -9.81
N PHE A 146 -5.48 -11.34 -9.95
CA PHE A 146 -5.03 -12.34 -8.98
C PHE A 146 -4.85 -11.76 -7.57
N ALA A 147 -4.29 -10.56 -7.45
CA ALA A 147 -4.13 -9.91 -6.15
C ALA A 147 -5.45 -9.50 -5.50
N GLU A 148 -6.45 -9.16 -6.29
CA GLU A 148 -7.80 -8.89 -5.78
C GLU A 148 -8.45 -10.18 -5.28
N PHE A 149 -8.35 -11.25 -6.05
CA PHE A 149 -8.82 -12.57 -5.65
C PHE A 149 -8.16 -13.06 -4.35
N GLU A 150 -6.82 -12.96 -4.22
CA GLU A 150 -6.13 -13.31 -2.96
C GLU A 150 -6.65 -12.49 -1.76
N ARG A 151 -6.89 -11.19 -1.95
CA ARG A 151 -7.46 -10.33 -0.89
C ARG A 151 -8.87 -10.77 -0.49
N GLU A 152 -9.70 -11.16 -1.44
CA GLU A 152 -11.05 -11.64 -1.14
C GLU A 152 -11.02 -12.96 -0.39
N VAL A 153 -10.23 -13.92 -0.83
CA VAL A 153 -10.03 -15.20 -0.13
C VAL A 153 -9.53 -14.99 1.31
N LEU A 154 -8.59 -14.06 1.51
CA LEU A 154 -8.10 -13.73 2.85
C LEU A 154 -9.20 -13.10 3.72
N ARG A 155 -10.00 -12.17 3.16
CA ARG A 155 -11.15 -11.56 3.86
C ARG A 155 -12.18 -12.59 4.27
N GLU A 156 -12.48 -13.55 3.40
CA GLU A 156 -13.41 -14.65 3.70
C GLU A 156 -12.88 -15.54 4.83
N ARG A 157 -11.61 -15.92 4.80
CA ARG A 157 -10.98 -16.70 5.87
C ARG A 157 -11.02 -15.95 7.21
N VAL A 158 -10.72 -14.66 7.22
CA VAL A 158 -10.80 -13.83 8.43
C VAL A 158 -12.25 -13.74 8.94
N ARG A 159 -13.23 -13.53 8.07
CA ARG A 159 -14.66 -13.50 8.46
C ARG A 159 -15.11 -14.85 9.04
N ALA A 160 -14.76 -15.96 8.40
CA ALA A 160 -15.05 -17.30 8.88
C ALA A 160 -14.40 -17.57 10.24
N GLY A 161 -13.12 -17.21 10.41
CA GLY A 161 -12.42 -17.34 11.69
C GLY A 161 -13.05 -16.49 12.81
N LEU A 162 -13.47 -15.25 12.52
CA LEU A 162 -14.18 -14.40 13.46
C LEU A 162 -15.57 -14.98 13.82
N ALA A 163 -16.30 -15.51 12.85
CA ALA A 163 -17.58 -16.14 13.07
C ALA A 163 -17.43 -17.38 13.98
N HIS A 164 -16.48 -18.26 13.67
CA HIS A 164 -16.16 -19.42 14.48
C HIS A 164 -15.73 -19.04 15.91
N ALA A 165 -14.88 -18.02 16.07
CA ALA A 165 -14.49 -17.53 17.39
C ALA A 165 -15.70 -17.01 18.21
N ARG A 166 -16.66 -16.32 17.55
CA ARG A 166 -17.90 -15.87 18.21
C ARG A 166 -18.78 -17.04 18.62
N GLN A 167 -18.96 -18.05 17.77
CA GLN A 167 -19.71 -19.25 18.09
C GLN A 167 -19.13 -20.00 19.29
N ASN A 168 -17.79 -20.01 19.40
CA ASN A 168 -17.08 -20.60 20.54
C ASN A 168 -17.01 -19.65 21.77
N GLY A 169 -17.86 -18.63 21.84
CA GLY A 169 -17.94 -17.71 22.98
C GLY A 169 -16.72 -16.80 23.17
N LYS A 170 -15.75 -16.79 22.24
CA LYS A 170 -14.59 -15.90 22.33
C LYS A 170 -15.01 -14.45 22.10
N ARG A 171 -14.73 -13.61 23.06
CA ARG A 171 -14.95 -12.19 22.94
C ARG A 171 -13.92 -11.57 22.02
N LEU A 172 -14.39 -10.96 20.94
CA LEU A 172 -13.55 -10.23 19.99
C LEU A 172 -13.46 -8.75 20.39
N GLY A 173 -12.34 -8.12 20.09
CA GLY A 173 -12.08 -6.71 20.33
C GLY A 173 -11.13 -6.46 21.52
N ARG A 174 -11.04 -5.19 21.93
CA ARG A 174 -10.12 -4.78 23.01
C ARG A 174 -10.42 -5.51 24.32
N PRO A 175 -9.41 -6.11 25.00
CA PRO A 175 -9.58 -6.76 26.29
C PRO A 175 -10.22 -5.83 27.31
N LEU A 176 -11.10 -6.38 28.16
CA LEU A 176 -11.77 -5.61 29.22
C LEU A 176 -10.88 -5.47 30.46
N THR A 177 -9.67 -4.97 30.31
CA THR A 177 -8.73 -4.80 31.42
C THR A 177 -9.32 -3.98 32.60
N ALA A 178 -10.15 -2.99 32.28
CA ALA A 178 -10.84 -2.21 33.32
C ALA A 178 -11.94 -3.02 34.06
N ALA A 179 -12.57 -4.01 33.41
CA ALA A 179 -13.59 -4.84 34.05
C ALA A 179 -13.01 -5.76 35.13
N LEU A 180 -11.77 -6.22 34.96
CA LEU A 180 -11.06 -7.01 35.98
C LEU A 180 -10.85 -6.23 37.29
N LYS A 181 -10.88 -4.90 37.23
CA LYS A 181 -10.75 -4.00 38.38
C LYS A 181 -12.10 -3.51 38.92
N ALA A 182 -13.24 -4.10 38.49
CA ALA A 182 -14.57 -3.63 38.86
C ALA A 182 -14.81 -3.62 40.36
N ASP A 183 -14.42 -4.67 41.06
CA ASP A 183 -14.61 -4.77 42.52
C ASP A 183 -13.75 -3.79 43.26
N GLN A 184 -12.52 -3.56 42.83
CA GLN A 184 -11.64 -2.52 43.38
C GLN A 184 -12.23 -1.11 43.17
N VAL A 185 -12.81 -0.83 42.00
CA VAL A 185 -13.49 0.43 41.73
C VAL A 185 -14.66 0.64 42.68
N ARG A 186 -15.48 -0.39 42.87
CA ARG A 186 -16.64 -0.33 43.79
C ARG A 186 -16.20 -0.15 45.23
N LYS A 187 -15.15 -0.87 45.69
CA LYS A 187 -14.59 -0.75 47.03
C LYS A 187 -14.09 0.67 47.29
N LEU A 188 -13.27 1.22 46.42
CA LEU A 188 -12.75 2.60 46.51
C LEU A 188 -13.88 3.64 46.44
N ARG A 189 -14.95 3.40 45.72
CA ARG A 189 -16.10 4.31 45.69
C ARG A 189 -16.85 4.34 46.99
N ARG A 190 -17.01 3.16 47.68
CA ARG A 190 -17.67 3.06 48.99
C ARG A 190 -16.84 3.75 50.07
N THR A 191 -15.52 3.78 49.96
CA THR A 191 -14.62 4.51 50.89
C THR A 191 -14.50 6.00 50.60
N GLY A 192 -15.36 6.56 49.73
CA GLY A 192 -15.47 8.00 49.49
C GLY A 192 -14.60 8.59 48.39
N PHE A 193 -13.73 7.79 47.75
CA PHE A 193 -12.85 8.35 46.70
C PHE A 193 -13.63 8.85 45.48
N SER A 194 -13.13 9.96 44.91
CA SER A 194 -13.69 10.51 43.67
C SER A 194 -13.42 9.63 42.45
N LYS A 195 -14.26 9.71 41.41
CA LYS A 195 -14.06 8.95 40.16
C LYS A 195 -12.70 9.23 39.53
N SER A 196 -12.16 10.43 39.65
CA SER A 196 -10.85 10.82 39.14
C SER A 196 -9.71 10.19 39.94
N GLU A 197 -9.84 10.16 41.27
CA GLU A 197 -8.87 9.54 42.17
C GLU A 197 -8.81 8.02 41.99
N ILE A 198 -9.96 7.36 41.84
CA ILE A 198 -10.06 5.92 41.51
C ILE A 198 -9.38 5.62 40.17
N ALA A 199 -9.60 6.45 39.15
CA ALA A 199 -8.98 6.30 37.87
C ALA A 199 -7.45 6.36 37.94
N ARG A 200 -6.88 7.31 38.69
CA ARG A 200 -5.44 7.44 38.92
C ARG A 200 -4.87 6.24 39.69
N ARG A 201 -5.47 5.87 40.83
CA ARG A 201 -4.99 4.77 41.67
C ARG A 201 -4.99 3.40 40.95
N LEU A 202 -5.99 3.16 40.12
CA LEU A 202 -6.13 1.88 39.42
C LEU A 202 -5.54 1.89 38.02
N HIS A 203 -4.94 3.01 37.59
CA HIS A 203 -4.40 3.18 36.24
C HIS A 203 -5.39 2.77 35.11
N ILE A 204 -6.64 3.23 35.24
CA ILE A 204 -7.71 3.03 34.24
C ILE A 204 -8.35 4.37 33.86
N GLY A 205 -8.94 4.43 32.67
CA GLY A 205 -9.61 5.65 32.22
C GLY A 205 -10.81 6.04 33.12
N ARG A 206 -11.02 7.33 33.38
CA ARG A 206 -12.17 7.86 34.15
C ARG A 206 -13.52 7.42 33.55
N THR A 207 -13.60 7.31 32.22
CA THR A 207 -14.78 6.79 31.52
C THR A 207 -15.05 5.33 31.85
N SER A 208 -13.99 4.52 32.05
CA SER A 208 -14.12 3.13 32.48
C SER A 208 -14.64 3.02 33.92
N VAL A 209 -14.14 3.88 34.82
CA VAL A 209 -14.66 3.97 36.21
C VAL A 209 -16.15 4.30 36.19
N ARG A 210 -16.57 5.34 35.44
CA ARG A 210 -17.98 5.71 35.30
C ARG A 210 -18.82 4.53 34.80
N ARG A 211 -18.41 3.89 33.69
CA ARG A 211 -19.13 2.75 33.13
C ARG A 211 -19.26 1.55 34.08
N ILE A 212 -18.24 1.28 34.90
CA ILE A 212 -18.30 0.21 35.91
C ILE A 212 -19.30 0.54 37.02
N LEU A 213 -19.38 1.80 37.44
CA LEU A 213 -20.32 2.24 38.47
C LEU A 213 -21.76 2.34 37.94
N ASP A 214 -21.95 2.77 36.67
CA ASP A 214 -23.27 2.94 36.05
C ASP A 214 -23.93 1.57 35.68
N ARG A 215 -23.14 0.52 35.43
CA ARG A 215 -23.66 -0.85 35.16
C ARG A 215 -24.41 -1.51 36.32
N ARG A 216 -24.52 -0.87 37.47
CA ARG A 216 -25.26 -1.36 38.62
C ARG A 216 -26.77 -1.03 38.57
N ILE A 217 -27.22 -0.30 37.55
CA ILE A 217 -28.62 0.15 37.43
C ILE A 217 -29.48 -0.84 36.58
N GLN A 218 -28.88 -1.87 36.01
CA GLN A 218 -29.55 -2.82 35.12
C GLN A 218 -29.46 -4.30 35.55
N ALA A 219 -29.24 -4.58 36.85
CA ALA A 219 -29.32 -5.93 37.42
C ALA A 219 -30.33 -5.98 38.56
#